data_321c2345d51f39b28b20b62027d16b59
#
_entry.id   321c2345d51f39b28b20b62027d16b59
#
_cell.length_a   1.000
_cell.length_b   1.000
_cell.length_c   1.000
_cell.angle_alpha   90.00
_cell.angle_beta   90.00
_cell.angle_gamma   90.00
#
_symmetry.space_group_name_H-M   'P 1'
#
loop_
_entity.id
_entity.type
_entity.pdbx_description
1 polymer ?
#
loop_
_entity_poly.entity_id
_entity_poly.type
_entity_poly.pdbx_seq_one_letter_code
_entity_poly.pdbx_strand_id
1 'polypeptide(L)'
;DGSYDSATGVWDLSGLTLAKGDVKKITITVEITGEGAGKLVTNVARITHQDQAGDDPTNNESSASFKGGYNLGGTIYRDSDASYSKSDSEQRFKGVTVALLNEDGTPVLDANGDPMTATTDENGAYQFVGLAPASYRVVIVDPDKGDLAGLIPTQAYMGKGATEAAVTITDASVQGVDFGLVAPATIGDRVWNDADGNGAD
;
A
#
# COMPACT_ATOMS: atom_id res chain seq x y z
N ASP A 1 -31.76 -14.34 13.31
CA ASP A 1 -32.28 -15.19 14.36
C ASP A 1 -31.35 -15.14 15.56
N GLY A 2 -31.93 -15.04 16.77
CA GLY A 2 -31.20 -14.70 17.99
C GLY A 2 -31.13 -13.18 18.21
N SER A 3 -30.64 -12.74 19.36
CA SER A 3 -30.44 -11.33 19.69
C SER A 3 -28.98 -11.02 19.95
N TYR A 4 -28.46 -9.93 19.39
CA TYR A 4 -27.10 -9.46 19.59
C TYR A 4 -27.09 -8.19 20.42
N ASP A 5 -26.36 -8.21 21.51
CA ASP A 5 -26.11 -7.05 22.36
C ASP A 5 -24.74 -6.44 22.00
N SER A 6 -24.75 -5.27 21.38
CA SER A 6 -23.54 -4.57 20.96
C SER A 6 -22.70 -4.00 22.12
N ALA A 7 -23.30 -3.83 23.30
CA ALA A 7 -22.57 -3.33 24.48
C ALA A 7 -21.74 -4.42 25.16
N THR A 8 -22.23 -5.67 25.14
CA THR A 8 -21.56 -6.81 25.76
C THR A 8 -20.88 -7.71 24.74
N GLY A 9 -21.20 -7.60 23.45
CA GLY A 9 -20.71 -8.49 22.40
C GLY A 9 -21.36 -9.88 22.43
N VAL A 10 -22.45 -10.07 23.17
CA VAL A 10 -23.11 -11.37 23.30
C VAL A 10 -24.13 -11.57 22.20
N TRP A 11 -24.05 -12.70 21.50
CA TRP A 11 -25.09 -13.20 20.61
C TRP A 11 -25.87 -14.29 21.32
N ASP A 12 -27.08 -13.97 21.78
CA ASP A 12 -27.97 -14.91 22.48
C ASP A 12 -28.78 -15.71 21.45
N LEU A 13 -28.57 -17.02 21.46
CA LEU A 13 -29.27 -18.01 20.65
C LEU A 13 -30.20 -18.88 21.53
N SER A 14 -30.41 -18.50 22.78
CA SER A 14 -31.33 -19.22 23.68
C SER A 14 -32.72 -19.29 23.08
N GLY A 15 -33.37 -20.29 22.96
CA GLY A 15 -34.67 -20.45 22.30
C GLY A 15 -34.57 -20.88 20.82
N LEU A 16 -33.37 -21.13 20.31
CA LEU A 16 -33.17 -21.78 19.01
C LEU A 16 -32.75 -23.22 19.23
N THR A 17 -33.39 -24.15 18.53
CA THR A 17 -32.92 -25.53 18.46
C THR A 17 -32.04 -25.67 17.22
N LEU A 18 -30.80 -26.11 17.39
CA LEU A 18 -29.86 -26.39 16.32
C LEU A 18 -29.73 -27.89 16.11
N ALA A 19 -30.09 -28.38 14.94
CA ALA A 19 -29.86 -29.76 14.55
C ALA A 19 -28.41 -29.98 14.08
N LYS A 20 -27.97 -31.25 14.06
CA LYS A 20 -26.65 -31.59 13.57
C LYS A 20 -26.48 -31.12 12.13
N GLY A 21 -25.47 -30.25 11.91
CA GLY A 21 -25.16 -29.66 10.61
C GLY A 21 -25.78 -28.27 10.38
N ASP A 22 -26.62 -27.79 11.29
CA ASP A 22 -27.14 -26.41 11.19
C ASP A 22 -26.03 -25.38 11.39
N VAL A 23 -26.10 -24.31 10.61
CA VAL A 23 -25.19 -23.17 10.69
C VAL A 23 -25.99 -21.90 10.92
N LYS A 24 -25.63 -21.15 11.93
CA LYS A 24 -26.13 -19.80 12.16
C LYS A 24 -25.00 -18.80 11.90
N LYS A 25 -25.32 -17.67 11.30
CA LYS A 25 -24.36 -16.62 10.99
C LYS A 25 -24.86 -15.28 11.50
N ILE A 26 -23.95 -14.49 12.04
CA ILE A 26 -24.11 -13.09 12.33
C ILE A 26 -23.07 -12.30 11.56
N THR A 27 -23.47 -11.15 11.03
CA THR A 27 -22.54 -10.18 10.42
C THR A 27 -22.49 -8.96 11.32
N ILE A 28 -21.29 -8.61 11.76
CA ILE A 28 -21.05 -7.43 12.59
C ILE A 28 -20.20 -6.49 11.75
N THR A 29 -20.73 -5.28 11.50
CA THR A 29 -19.97 -4.21 10.84
C THR A 29 -19.40 -3.30 11.90
N VAL A 30 -18.09 -3.09 11.85
CA VAL A 30 -17.37 -2.20 12.77
C VAL A 30 -16.64 -1.12 11.99
N GLU A 31 -16.55 0.07 12.56
CA GLU A 31 -15.71 1.15 12.06
C GLU A 31 -14.35 1.09 12.75
N ILE A 32 -13.27 1.18 11.97
CA ILE A 32 -11.91 1.28 12.50
C ILE A 32 -11.62 2.76 12.68
N THR A 33 -11.59 3.22 13.92
CA THR A 33 -11.18 4.58 14.27
C THR A 33 -9.66 4.75 14.13
N GLY A 34 -9.18 6.01 14.10
CA GLY A 34 -7.76 6.31 13.97
C GLY A 34 -6.87 5.62 15.00
N GLU A 35 -7.38 5.32 16.20
CA GLU A 35 -6.63 4.59 17.23
C GLU A 35 -6.38 3.11 16.86
N GLY A 36 -7.25 2.52 16.04
CA GLY A 36 -7.12 1.15 15.55
C GLY A 36 -6.31 1.05 14.25
N ALA A 37 -6.02 2.17 13.59
CA ALA A 37 -5.28 2.21 12.35
C ALA A 37 -3.86 1.64 12.52
N GLY A 38 -3.47 0.75 11.62
CA GLY A 38 -2.17 0.08 11.67
C GLY A 38 -2.01 -0.99 12.77
N LYS A 39 -2.99 -1.16 13.67
CA LYS A 39 -2.96 -2.21 14.69
C LYS A 39 -3.60 -3.49 14.19
N LEU A 40 -3.12 -4.63 14.68
CA LEU A 40 -3.80 -5.90 14.48
C LEU A 40 -5.03 -5.93 15.39
N VAL A 41 -6.20 -6.02 14.79
CA VAL A 41 -7.48 -6.21 15.49
C VAL A 41 -7.85 -7.67 15.38
N THR A 42 -8.00 -8.32 16.53
CA THR A 42 -8.41 -9.72 16.61
C THR A 42 -9.83 -9.80 17.14
N ASN A 43 -10.72 -10.38 16.35
CA ASN A 43 -12.04 -10.78 16.82
C ASN A 43 -11.97 -12.22 17.34
N VAL A 44 -12.44 -12.43 18.56
CA VAL A 44 -12.53 -13.76 19.17
C VAL A 44 -14.01 -14.07 19.37
N ALA A 45 -14.48 -15.16 18.79
CA ALA A 45 -15.79 -15.71 19.02
C ALA A 45 -15.68 -16.93 19.93
N ARG A 46 -16.48 -16.95 20.98
CA ARG A 46 -16.47 -18.03 21.97
C ARG A 46 -17.90 -18.47 22.32
N ILE A 47 -18.15 -19.77 22.37
CA ILE A 47 -19.37 -20.32 22.96
C ILE A 47 -19.17 -20.32 24.48
N THR A 48 -19.97 -19.52 25.19
CA THR A 48 -19.85 -19.36 26.66
C THR A 48 -20.84 -20.16 27.43
N HIS A 49 -21.92 -20.61 26.80
CA HIS A 49 -22.95 -21.44 27.43
C HIS A 49 -23.60 -22.33 26.37
N GLN A 50 -23.82 -23.59 26.73
CA GLN A 50 -24.53 -24.56 25.91
C GLN A 50 -25.21 -25.58 26.82
N ASP A 51 -26.27 -26.19 26.34
CA ASP A 51 -27.09 -27.17 27.05
C ASP A 51 -26.90 -28.61 26.55
N GLN A 52 -25.98 -28.83 25.59
CA GLN A 52 -25.68 -30.16 25.07
C GLN A 52 -24.66 -30.89 25.93
N ALA A 53 -25.02 -32.11 26.33
CA ALA A 53 -24.09 -33.01 27.01
C ALA A 53 -23.10 -33.63 26.02
N GLY A 54 -21.81 -33.63 26.36
CA GLY A 54 -20.77 -34.30 25.58
C GLY A 54 -20.12 -33.42 24.50
N ASP A 55 -20.27 -32.11 24.61
CA ASP A 55 -19.52 -31.15 23.76
C ASP A 55 -18.03 -31.20 24.03
N ASP A 56 -17.24 -30.97 22.98
CA ASP A 56 -15.80 -30.80 23.08
C ASP A 56 -15.48 -29.29 23.28
N PRO A 57 -15.10 -28.86 24.48
CA PRO A 57 -14.85 -27.44 24.75
C PRO A 57 -13.63 -26.89 23.98
N THR A 58 -12.81 -27.74 23.38
CA THR A 58 -11.60 -27.29 22.63
C THR A 58 -11.94 -26.64 21.28
N ASN A 59 -13.16 -26.85 20.75
CA ASN A 59 -13.63 -26.25 19.52
C ASN A 59 -14.57 -25.06 19.72
N ASN A 60 -14.80 -24.63 20.97
CA ASN A 60 -15.74 -23.59 21.34
C ASN A 60 -15.19 -22.17 21.15
N GLU A 61 -13.98 -22.00 20.62
CA GLU A 61 -13.37 -20.72 20.35
C GLU A 61 -12.82 -20.69 18.93
N SER A 62 -13.03 -19.57 18.27
CA SER A 62 -12.43 -19.26 16.98
C SER A 62 -12.05 -17.80 16.93
N SER A 63 -10.95 -17.47 16.27
CA SER A 63 -10.50 -16.10 16.11
C SER A 63 -10.17 -15.79 14.65
N ALA A 64 -10.38 -14.53 14.29
CA ALA A 64 -9.94 -13.96 13.03
C ALA A 64 -9.32 -12.59 13.30
N SER A 65 -8.20 -12.32 12.65
CA SER A 65 -7.49 -11.07 12.81
C SER A 65 -7.45 -10.31 11.49
N PHE A 66 -7.51 -9.00 11.56
CA PHE A 66 -7.26 -8.11 10.43
C PHE A 66 -6.45 -6.90 10.89
N LYS A 67 -5.68 -6.32 9.98
CA LYS A 67 -4.94 -5.09 10.24
C LYS A 67 -5.75 -3.94 9.66
N GLY A 68 -6.27 -3.09 10.54
CA GLY A 68 -6.91 -1.85 10.15
C GLY A 68 -5.86 -0.78 9.83
N GLY A 69 -6.16 0.12 8.92
CA GLY A 69 -5.29 1.24 8.63
C GLY A 69 -5.57 1.89 7.30
N TYR A 70 -4.82 2.95 7.03
CA TYR A 70 -4.90 3.71 5.80
C TYR A 70 -4.04 3.08 4.71
N ASN A 71 -4.31 3.46 3.48
CA ASN A 71 -3.54 3.05 2.32
C ASN A 71 -2.69 4.22 1.83
N LEU A 72 -1.52 3.89 1.30
CA LEU A 72 -0.64 4.83 0.63
C LEU A 72 -0.25 4.21 -0.71
N GLY A 73 -0.43 4.94 -1.82
CA GLY A 73 -0.13 4.40 -3.13
C GLY A 73 0.11 5.46 -4.18
N GLY A 74 0.64 5.00 -5.30
CA GLY A 74 0.95 5.85 -6.44
C GLY A 74 1.33 5.04 -7.66
N THR A 75 1.95 5.70 -8.63
CA THR A 75 2.32 5.13 -9.92
C THR A 75 3.75 5.53 -10.27
N ILE A 76 4.49 4.59 -10.88
CA ILE A 76 5.79 4.89 -11.49
C ILE A 76 5.61 4.90 -13.00
N TYR A 77 5.99 6.00 -13.65
CA TYR A 77 5.74 6.24 -15.07
C TYR A 77 6.89 6.93 -15.76
N ARG A 78 6.94 6.82 -17.10
CA ARG A 78 7.89 7.52 -17.94
C ARG A 78 7.29 8.86 -18.35
N ASP A 79 7.77 9.94 -17.76
CA ASP A 79 7.41 11.31 -18.09
C ASP A 79 8.15 11.73 -19.37
N SER A 80 7.63 11.26 -20.53
CA SER A 80 8.34 11.37 -21.81
C SER A 80 8.36 12.78 -22.39
N ASP A 81 7.45 13.63 -21.98
CA ASP A 81 7.37 15.04 -22.40
C ASP A 81 7.91 16.02 -21.35
N ALA A 82 8.41 15.48 -20.22
CA ALA A 82 8.91 16.24 -19.09
C ALA A 82 7.89 17.27 -18.55
N SER A 83 6.60 16.91 -18.61
CA SER A 83 5.50 17.78 -18.17
C SER A 83 5.34 17.84 -16.66
N TYR A 84 6.02 16.96 -15.93
CA TYR A 84 5.89 16.77 -14.48
C TYR A 84 4.50 16.32 -14.04
N SER A 85 3.71 15.73 -14.94
CA SER A 85 2.38 15.22 -14.63
C SER A 85 2.10 13.95 -15.41
N LYS A 86 1.51 12.98 -14.73
CA LYS A 86 1.15 11.70 -15.30
C LYS A 86 0.01 11.84 -16.31
N SER A 87 0.20 11.33 -17.52
CA SER A 87 -0.81 11.24 -18.56
C SER A 87 -1.11 9.79 -18.95
N ASP A 88 -2.27 9.54 -19.60
CA ASP A 88 -2.68 8.19 -20.01
C ASP A 88 -1.83 7.60 -21.14
N SER A 89 -1.17 8.46 -21.92
CA SER A 89 -0.30 8.06 -23.03
C SER A 89 1.10 7.65 -22.60
N GLU A 90 1.46 7.87 -21.37
CA GLU A 90 2.80 7.61 -20.88
C GLU A 90 2.98 6.15 -20.44
N GLN A 91 4.19 5.65 -20.70
CA GLN A 91 4.57 4.29 -20.32
C GLN A 91 4.54 4.14 -18.79
N ARG A 92 4.03 2.99 -18.34
CA ARG A 92 4.03 2.57 -16.93
C ARG A 92 5.15 1.57 -16.68
N PHE A 93 5.81 1.67 -15.54
CA PHE A 93 6.86 0.72 -15.17
C PHE A 93 6.29 -0.38 -14.26
N LYS A 94 6.21 -1.60 -14.80
CA LYS A 94 5.84 -2.83 -14.08
C LYS A 94 7.07 -3.44 -13.40
N GLY A 95 6.86 -4.07 -12.24
CA GLY A 95 7.89 -4.86 -11.57
C GLY A 95 8.93 -4.05 -10.80
N VAL A 96 8.70 -2.74 -10.63
CA VAL A 96 9.56 -1.88 -9.83
C VAL A 96 9.24 -2.07 -8.35
N THR A 97 10.27 -2.32 -7.55
CA THR A 97 10.12 -2.43 -6.09
C THR A 97 10.17 -1.05 -5.44
N VAL A 98 9.22 -0.80 -4.57
CA VAL A 98 9.10 0.40 -3.74
C VAL A 98 9.17 0.00 -2.28
N ALA A 99 9.94 0.69 -1.48
CA ALA A 99 10.04 0.47 -0.03
C ALA A 99 9.35 1.58 0.75
N LEU A 100 8.80 1.21 1.90
CA LEU A 100 8.23 2.15 2.86
C LEU A 100 9.13 2.29 4.07
N LEU A 101 9.54 3.52 4.36
CA LEU A 101 10.38 3.87 5.50
C LEU A 101 9.62 4.78 6.47
N ASN A 102 10.00 4.74 7.72
CA ASN A 102 9.65 5.76 8.71
C ASN A 102 10.32 7.10 8.36
N GLU A 103 9.90 8.17 9.00
CA GLU A 103 10.48 9.52 8.80
C GLU A 103 12.00 9.55 9.08
N ASP A 104 12.48 8.74 10.01
CA ASP A 104 13.89 8.61 10.38
C ASP A 104 14.72 7.74 9.40
N GLY A 105 14.09 7.18 8.37
CA GLY A 105 14.72 6.34 7.36
C GLY A 105 14.83 4.86 7.74
N THR A 106 14.32 4.45 8.89
CA THR A 106 14.24 3.02 9.23
C THR A 106 13.09 2.34 8.47
N PRO A 107 13.20 1.05 8.08
CA PRO A 107 12.12 0.34 7.41
C PRO A 107 10.84 0.28 8.25
N VAL A 108 9.70 0.50 7.62
CA VAL A 108 8.41 0.09 8.20
C VAL A 108 8.32 -1.42 8.08
N LEU A 109 7.99 -2.10 9.17
CA LEU A 109 7.89 -3.56 9.18
C LEU A 109 6.44 -4.01 8.97
N ASP A 110 6.27 -5.11 8.26
CA ASP A 110 4.98 -5.79 8.12
C ASP A 110 4.62 -6.61 9.38
N ALA A 111 3.52 -7.37 9.31
CA ALA A 111 3.07 -8.20 10.43
C ALA A 111 4.02 -9.37 10.78
N ASN A 112 4.92 -9.75 9.86
CA ASN A 112 5.92 -10.81 10.05
C ASN A 112 7.23 -10.25 10.58
N GLY A 113 7.40 -8.94 10.62
CA GLY A 113 8.64 -8.26 10.99
C GLY A 113 9.58 -8.02 9.81
N ASP A 114 9.12 -8.23 8.58
CA ASP A 114 9.90 -7.97 7.36
C ASP A 114 9.71 -6.52 6.87
N PRO A 115 10.71 -5.92 6.20
CA PRO A 115 10.58 -4.61 5.58
C PRO A 115 9.40 -4.54 4.62
N MET A 116 8.52 -3.55 4.81
CA MET A 116 7.33 -3.35 3.98
C MET A 116 7.73 -2.83 2.60
N THR A 117 7.50 -3.65 1.58
CA THR A 117 7.74 -3.32 0.17
C THR A 117 6.49 -3.57 -0.66
N ALA A 118 6.40 -2.89 -1.80
CA ALA A 118 5.39 -3.12 -2.82
C ALA A 118 6.06 -3.21 -4.19
N THR A 119 5.47 -3.99 -5.10
CA THR A 119 5.94 -4.11 -6.48
C THR A 119 4.88 -3.54 -7.40
N THR A 120 5.28 -2.71 -8.36
CA THR A 120 4.34 -2.11 -9.31
C THR A 120 3.70 -3.14 -10.23
N ASP A 121 2.41 -2.97 -10.47
CA ASP A 121 1.60 -3.79 -11.39
C ASP A 121 1.79 -3.38 -12.86
N GLU A 122 0.96 -3.91 -13.76
CA GLU A 122 0.97 -3.62 -15.20
C GLU A 122 0.65 -2.16 -15.53
N ASN A 123 -0.02 -1.46 -14.61
CA ASN A 123 -0.34 -0.04 -14.72
C ASN A 123 0.71 0.84 -14.02
N GLY A 124 1.83 0.27 -13.58
CA GLY A 124 2.86 0.94 -12.81
C GLY A 124 2.41 1.32 -11.39
N ALA A 125 1.26 0.83 -10.95
CA ALA A 125 0.68 1.18 -9.66
C ALA A 125 1.25 0.32 -8.53
N TYR A 126 1.48 0.96 -7.38
CA TYR A 126 1.88 0.29 -6.14
C TYR A 126 1.00 0.76 -4.97
N GLN A 127 0.87 -0.07 -3.95
CA GLN A 127 0.10 0.27 -2.76
C GLN A 127 0.66 -0.39 -1.51
N PHE A 128 0.75 0.38 -0.44
CA PHE A 128 0.92 -0.07 0.94
C PHE A 128 -0.43 -0.01 1.65
N VAL A 129 -0.73 -0.99 2.48
CA VAL A 129 -2.02 -1.11 3.18
C VAL A 129 -1.83 -1.23 4.68
N GLY A 130 -2.83 -0.83 5.44
CA GLY A 130 -2.84 -1.04 6.88
C GLY A 130 -1.90 -0.11 7.66
N LEU A 131 -1.64 1.10 7.17
CA LEU A 131 -0.72 2.06 7.77
C LEU A 131 -1.40 2.86 8.89
N ALA A 132 -0.66 3.13 9.96
CA ALA A 132 -1.07 4.06 11.01
C ALA A 132 -0.91 5.52 10.54
N PRO A 133 -1.60 6.49 11.16
CA PRO A 133 -1.26 7.90 11.00
C PRO A 133 0.18 8.15 11.44
N ALA A 134 1.01 8.61 10.51
CA ALA A 134 2.42 8.95 10.73
C ALA A 134 3.01 9.62 9.48
N SER A 135 4.24 10.13 9.61
CA SER A 135 5.07 10.56 8.48
C SER A 135 5.89 9.37 7.98
N TYR A 136 5.87 9.18 6.67
CA TYR A 136 6.54 8.09 5.96
C TYR A 136 7.40 8.63 4.84
N ARG A 137 8.31 7.79 4.37
CA ARG A 137 9.09 8.01 3.14
C ARG A 137 8.88 6.83 2.22
N VAL A 138 8.48 7.11 0.99
CA VAL A 138 8.34 6.13 -0.09
C VAL A 138 9.58 6.21 -0.97
N VAL A 139 10.25 5.10 -1.22
CA VAL A 139 11.54 5.06 -1.91
C VAL A 139 11.51 4.01 -3.03
N ILE A 140 11.93 4.39 -4.24
CA ILE A 140 12.19 3.42 -5.31
C ILE A 140 13.48 2.66 -4.97
N VAL A 141 13.37 1.34 -4.90
CA VAL A 141 14.52 0.46 -4.67
C VAL A 141 15.26 0.26 -5.99
N ASP A 142 16.61 0.39 -5.96
CA ASP A 142 17.46 0.19 -7.13
C ASP A 142 17.04 1.02 -8.37
N PRO A 143 16.92 2.35 -8.26
CA PRO A 143 16.41 3.19 -9.34
C PRO A 143 17.31 3.22 -10.60
N ASP A 144 18.54 2.71 -10.50
CA ASP A 144 19.51 2.64 -11.60
C ASP A 144 19.54 1.27 -12.29
N LYS A 145 18.58 0.39 -11.98
CA LYS A 145 18.55 -0.98 -12.52
C LYS A 145 17.29 -1.24 -13.38
N GLY A 146 17.39 -2.29 -14.20
CA GLY A 146 16.28 -2.75 -15.05
C GLY A 146 15.79 -1.67 -16.00
N ASP A 147 14.47 -1.54 -16.12
CA ASP A 147 13.81 -0.57 -17.02
C ASP A 147 13.99 0.89 -16.58
N LEU A 148 14.49 1.13 -15.37
CA LEU A 148 14.77 2.46 -14.84
C LEU A 148 16.21 2.91 -15.13
N ALA A 149 17.09 2.02 -15.58
CA ALA A 149 18.50 2.32 -15.79
C ALA A 149 18.71 3.49 -16.73
N GLY A 150 19.47 4.48 -16.28
CA GLY A 150 19.79 5.67 -17.05
C GLY A 150 18.67 6.71 -17.15
N LEU A 151 17.53 6.47 -16.50
CA LEU A 151 16.47 7.48 -16.38
C LEU A 151 16.77 8.41 -15.20
N ILE A 152 16.31 9.65 -15.31
CA ILE A 152 16.39 10.66 -14.25
C ILE A 152 15.00 11.01 -13.76
N PRO A 153 14.83 11.24 -12.44
CA PRO A 153 13.53 11.62 -11.89
C PRO A 153 13.08 13.00 -12.38
N THR A 154 11.83 13.12 -12.84
CA THR A 154 11.20 14.40 -13.16
C THR A 154 10.29 14.87 -12.05
N GLN A 155 9.56 13.95 -11.44
CA GLN A 155 8.62 14.26 -10.38
C GLN A 155 8.67 13.19 -9.29
N ALA A 156 8.66 13.65 -8.04
CA ALA A 156 8.20 12.88 -6.89
C ALA A 156 7.03 13.61 -6.24
N TYR A 157 6.21 12.89 -5.50
CA TYR A 157 5.10 13.46 -4.75
C TYR A 157 5.56 14.71 -3.95
N MET A 158 4.90 15.86 -4.19
CA MET A 158 5.22 17.16 -3.58
C MET A 158 6.66 17.67 -3.78
N GLY A 159 7.43 17.10 -4.71
CA GLY A 159 8.80 17.55 -5.01
C GLY A 159 9.21 17.24 -6.44
N LYS A 160 10.32 17.83 -6.89
CA LYS A 160 10.91 17.58 -8.20
C LYS A 160 12.20 16.79 -8.09
N GLY A 161 12.38 15.80 -8.97
CA GLY A 161 13.68 15.20 -9.20
C GLY A 161 14.18 14.23 -8.13
N ALA A 162 13.29 13.54 -7.42
CA ALA A 162 13.69 12.55 -6.41
C ALA A 162 13.11 11.16 -6.69
N THR A 163 13.85 10.12 -6.30
CA THR A 163 13.39 8.73 -6.22
C THR A 163 12.77 8.40 -4.86
N GLU A 164 12.50 9.43 -4.09
CA GLU A 164 11.94 9.37 -2.75
C GLU A 164 10.89 10.46 -2.53
N ALA A 165 9.83 10.14 -1.82
CA ALA A 165 8.76 11.06 -1.46
C ALA A 165 8.43 10.99 0.04
N ALA A 166 8.39 12.14 0.72
CA ALA A 166 7.89 12.25 2.08
C ALA A 166 6.36 12.38 2.05
N VAL A 167 5.66 11.60 2.87
CA VAL A 167 4.20 11.52 2.91
C VAL A 167 3.73 11.48 4.34
N THR A 168 2.72 12.27 4.69
CA THR A 168 2.08 12.20 6.00
C THR A 168 0.66 11.66 5.85
N ILE A 169 0.36 10.59 6.57
CA ILE A 169 -0.99 10.06 6.76
C ILE A 169 -1.52 10.62 8.07
N THR A 170 -2.64 11.30 8.04
CA THR A 170 -3.34 11.82 9.23
C THR A 170 -4.60 11.02 9.53
N ASP A 171 -5.63 11.18 8.72
CA ASP A 171 -6.98 10.64 8.92
C ASP A 171 -7.60 10.06 7.64
N ALA A 172 -6.83 10.01 6.56
CA ALA A 172 -7.27 9.47 5.27
C ALA A 172 -6.13 8.76 4.54
N SER A 173 -6.49 7.83 3.65
CA SER A 173 -5.56 7.21 2.72
C SER A 173 -4.99 8.24 1.73
N VAL A 174 -3.72 8.09 1.39
CA VAL A 174 -3.01 8.97 0.46
C VAL A 174 -2.78 8.23 -0.86
N GLN A 175 -3.23 8.82 -1.95
CA GLN A 175 -3.03 8.31 -3.30
C GLN A 175 -2.32 9.36 -4.17
N GLY A 176 -1.77 8.91 -5.31
CA GLY A 176 -1.06 9.82 -6.22
C GLY A 176 0.35 10.17 -5.77
N VAL A 177 0.98 9.31 -4.95
CA VAL A 177 2.41 9.41 -4.63
C VAL A 177 3.18 8.88 -5.84
N ASP A 178 3.19 9.70 -6.89
CA ASP A 178 3.66 9.30 -8.21
C ASP A 178 5.14 9.67 -8.41
N PHE A 179 5.85 8.83 -9.20
CA PHE A 179 7.23 9.06 -9.60
C PHE A 179 7.32 9.07 -11.13
N GLY A 180 7.66 10.21 -11.67
CA GLY A 180 7.96 10.38 -13.10
C GLY A 180 9.46 10.26 -13.36
N LEU A 181 9.84 9.55 -14.42
CA LEU A 181 11.22 9.37 -14.85
C LEU A 181 11.35 9.66 -16.35
N VAL A 182 12.42 10.33 -16.77
CA VAL A 182 12.69 10.69 -18.16
C VAL A 182 14.08 10.25 -18.58
N ALA A 183 14.23 9.93 -19.86
CA ALA A 183 15.57 9.74 -20.41
C ALA A 183 16.29 11.10 -20.46
N PRO A 184 17.56 11.19 -20.04
CA PRO A 184 18.32 12.42 -20.17
C PRO A 184 18.45 12.82 -21.65
N ALA A 185 18.21 14.10 -21.95
CA ALA A 185 18.48 14.66 -23.26
C ALA A 185 19.98 14.95 -23.37
N THR A 186 20.59 14.56 -24.48
CA THR A 186 21.94 14.96 -24.82
C THR A 186 21.88 16.12 -25.83
N ILE A 187 22.55 17.19 -25.49
CA ILE A 187 22.79 18.27 -26.43
C ILE A 187 24.24 18.10 -26.93
N GLY A 188 24.39 17.84 -28.21
CA GLY A 188 25.70 17.74 -28.84
C GLY A 188 25.76 18.63 -30.05
N ASP A 189 26.91 19.24 -30.27
CA ASP A 189 27.23 19.97 -31.44
C ASP A 189 28.59 19.51 -31.97
N ARG A 190 28.84 19.71 -33.24
CA ARG A 190 30.11 19.43 -33.89
C ARG A 190 30.94 20.70 -33.95
N VAL A 191 32.18 20.56 -33.54
CA VAL A 191 33.19 21.55 -33.81
C VAL A 191 34.10 20.98 -34.89
N TRP A 192 34.15 21.63 -36.02
CA TRP A 192 35.01 21.24 -37.12
C TRP A 192 36.00 22.36 -37.50
N ASN A 193 37.06 21.96 -38.14
CA ASN A 193 38.00 22.92 -38.71
C ASN A 193 37.53 23.25 -40.13
N ASP A 194 36.94 24.40 -40.31
CA ASP A 194 36.55 24.95 -41.61
C ASP A 194 37.82 25.45 -42.33
N ALA A 195 38.55 24.52 -42.93
CA ALA A 195 39.85 24.80 -43.54
C ALA A 195 39.76 25.64 -44.84
N ASP A 196 38.60 25.68 -45.50
CA ASP A 196 38.34 26.43 -46.71
C ASP A 196 37.43 27.66 -46.50
N GLY A 197 36.93 27.84 -45.30
CA GLY A 197 36.13 29.02 -44.92
C GLY A 197 34.74 29.06 -45.54
N ASN A 198 34.19 27.91 -45.97
CA ASN A 198 32.88 27.85 -46.62
C ASN A 198 31.70 27.69 -45.64
N GLY A 199 31.93 27.48 -44.34
CA GLY A 199 30.91 27.31 -43.31
C GLY A 199 30.22 25.95 -43.35
N ALA A 200 30.73 24.98 -44.10
CA ALA A 200 30.18 23.63 -44.22
C ALA A 200 31.16 22.59 -43.67
N ASP A 201 30.57 21.47 -43.22
CA ASP A 201 31.25 20.30 -42.63
C ASP A 201 31.66 19.30 -43.70
#